data_dea1708f2fa2d3b982393835ef10a87a
#
_entry.id   dea1708f2fa2d3b982393835ef10a87a
#
_cell.length_a   1.000
_cell.length_b   1.000
_cell.length_c   1.000
_cell.angle_alpha   90.00
_cell.angle_beta   90.00
_cell.angle_gamma   90.00
#
_symmetry.space_group_name_H-M   'P 1'
#
loop_
_entity.id
_entity.type
_entity.pdbx_description
1 polymer ?
#
loop_
_entity_poly.entity_id
_entity_poly.type
_entity_poly.pdbx_seq_one_letter_code
_entity_poly.pdbx_strand_id
1 'polypeptide(L)'
;METKFQMVAKTFQGLEEVLRDELIDLGAENVEIGLRMVTFEGDNELMYRANLCCRTALRILKPIVKFTADSTDELYDKVRDLDWEQFMTVDSTFAIDSTVNSAEFTHSKFVTYRVKDGIADHFNDKYNRRPSIRLTGADVQLNVHISDNRVTISLDSSGEPLSKRGYRVEQTEAPINEVLAAGIIMKTGWRGDSDFVDPMCGSGTFLVEAALIAANINPGIYRDKFAFEKWPDFNQELFEEIYNDDSAEREFAYKIYGGDISPEAIAIARKNIKSAGVDNMVELQCKSVTDWTDNAPEGVLVTNPPYGERLRPENINMLYRSIGTTLKTYFKGWHAWIIGYKEEQFTEIGLKPSVKIPLHNGSLECTLREYVMFDGKYSEFRSEGGSISNPDARKEQGPKKVRHISDDDWERQARKFNSGKGMADDRKKKKPFNRDDKKRSFDRDFDRGFNNASRNRYDREDDEDFDNFRPMRDDNPRGGRPSFDNNRGGDRKFDRGGDRKFDRGGDRKFDRGGDRKFDRGGDRKFDRGGDRKFDRGGDRDRQPEKKGYNPANSRGPRLPESSATVINPVHMRQRKGWKKNEEDD
;
A
#
# COMPACT_ATOMS: atom_id res chain seq x y z
N MET A 1 -15.11 -20.25 26.86
CA MET A 1 -14.73 -18.85 26.59
C MET A 1 -13.45 -18.93 25.78
N GLU A 2 -13.44 -18.41 24.58
CA GLU A 2 -12.22 -18.32 23.79
C GLU A 2 -11.20 -17.42 24.49
N THR A 3 -9.92 -17.78 24.36
CA THR A 3 -8.85 -17.07 25.07
C THR A 3 -8.55 -15.77 24.31
N LYS A 4 -8.80 -14.62 24.93
CA LYS A 4 -8.42 -13.32 24.36
C LYS A 4 -6.90 -13.14 24.40
N PHE A 5 -6.34 -12.52 23.35
CA PHE A 5 -4.93 -12.22 23.21
C PHE A 5 -4.71 -10.82 22.64
N GLN A 6 -3.52 -10.28 22.85
CA GLN A 6 -3.13 -9.00 22.30
C GLN A 6 -2.79 -9.13 20.81
N MET A 7 -3.23 -8.14 20.05
CA MET A 7 -2.93 -7.96 18.61
C MET A 7 -2.40 -6.57 18.32
N VAL A 8 -1.74 -6.43 17.19
CA VAL A 8 -1.21 -5.15 16.68
C VAL A 8 -1.67 -5.01 15.22
N ALA A 9 -2.47 -3.99 14.94
CA ALA A 9 -2.79 -3.60 13.57
C ALA A 9 -1.83 -2.51 13.11
N LYS A 10 -1.08 -2.74 12.04
CA LYS A 10 -0.22 -1.73 11.41
C LYS A 10 -1.02 -0.87 10.45
N THR A 11 -0.67 0.42 10.35
CA THR A 11 -1.31 1.38 9.43
C THR A 11 -0.34 2.46 8.98
N PHE A 12 -0.78 3.34 8.08
CA PHE A 12 -0.03 4.55 7.74
C PHE A 12 -0.12 5.59 8.84
N GLN A 13 0.93 6.39 8.96
CA GLN A 13 0.93 7.56 9.84
C GLN A 13 -0.17 8.54 9.43
N GLY A 14 -0.97 8.95 10.43
CA GLY A 14 -2.14 9.79 10.24
C GLY A 14 -3.45 9.03 10.02
N LEU A 15 -3.43 7.70 9.95
CA LEU A 15 -4.63 6.86 9.88
C LEU A 15 -4.92 6.07 11.16
N GLU A 16 -4.10 6.25 12.20
CA GLU A 16 -4.21 5.47 13.44
C GLU A 16 -5.56 5.66 14.13
N GLU A 17 -6.13 6.87 14.12
CA GLU A 17 -7.45 7.13 14.71
C GLU A 17 -8.58 6.46 13.94
N VAL A 18 -8.49 6.48 12.59
CA VAL A 18 -9.46 5.80 11.73
C VAL A 18 -9.44 4.30 11.97
N LEU A 19 -8.24 3.71 12.02
CA LEU A 19 -8.09 2.28 12.30
C LEU A 19 -8.57 1.89 13.71
N ARG A 20 -8.30 2.74 14.72
CA ARG A 20 -8.85 2.54 16.08
C ARG A 20 -10.36 2.41 16.04
N ASP A 21 -11.03 3.32 15.33
CA ASP A 21 -12.49 3.35 15.27
C ASP A 21 -13.03 2.12 14.54
N GLU A 22 -12.41 1.69 13.42
CA GLU A 22 -12.74 0.43 12.76
C GLU A 22 -12.62 -0.79 13.71
N LEU A 23 -11.55 -0.86 14.51
CA LEU A 23 -11.34 -1.96 15.46
C LEU A 23 -12.37 -1.95 16.61
N ILE A 24 -12.72 -0.76 17.12
CA ILE A 24 -13.76 -0.61 18.15
C ILE A 24 -15.11 -1.06 17.60
N ASP A 25 -15.45 -0.66 16.37
CA ASP A 25 -16.69 -1.05 15.70
C ASP A 25 -16.79 -2.58 15.50
N LEU A 26 -15.63 -3.26 15.33
CA LEU A 26 -15.54 -4.72 15.27
C LEU A 26 -15.57 -5.42 16.63
N GLY A 27 -15.62 -4.67 17.75
CA GLY A 27 -15.68 -5.22 19.10
C GLY A 27 -14.33 -5.43 19.78
N ALA A 28 -13.26 -4.78 19.31
CA ALA A 28 -11.96 -4.84 19.94
C ALA A 28 -11.96 -4.21 21.34
N GLU A 29 -11.23 -4.83 22.26
CA GLU A 29 -11.05 -4.36 23.63
C GLU A 29 -9.64 -3.78 23.83
N ASN A 30 -9.48 -2.94 24.85
CA ASN A 30 -8.19 -2.35 25.24
C ASN A 30 -7.42 -1.71 24.07
N VAL A 31 -8.16 -0.95 23.24
CA VAL A 31 -7.62 -0.36 22.01
C VAL A 31 -6.76 0.86 22.35
N GLU A 32 -5.48 0.82 21.97
CA GLU A 32 -4.49 1.88 22.19
C GLU A 32 -3.80 2.29 20.90
N ILE A 33 -3.72 3.60 20.64
CA ILE A 33 -3.02 4.16 19.47
C ILE A 33 -1.53 4.25 19.76
N GLY A 34 -0.71 3.70 18.86
CA GLY A 34 0.73 3.88 18.77
C GLY A 34 1.14 4.63 17.51
N LEU A 35 2.43 4.77 17.25
CA LEU A 35 2.94 5.34 16.01
C LEU A 35 2.83 4.31 14.88
N ARG A 36 2.06 4.64 13.84
CA ARG A 36 1.78 3.76 12.68
C ARG A 36 1.20 2.39 13.07
N MET A 37 0.53 2.30 14.22
CA MET A 37 -0.10 1.08 14.69
C MET A 37 -1.21 1.36 15.70
N VAL A 38 -2.06 0.36 15.90
CA VAL A 38 -3.06 0.29 16.96
C VAL A 38 -2.92 -1.07 17.63
N THR A 39 -2.78 -1.09 18.96
CA THR A 39 -2.81 -2.33 19.75
C THR A 39 -4.21 -2.56 20.27
N PHE A 40 -4.65 -3.80 20.33
CA PHE A 40 -5.98 -4.18 20.79
C PHE A 40 -6.01 -5.61 21.29
N GLU A 41 -7.08 -5.99 21.98
CA GLU A 41 -7.31 -7.34 22.50
C GLU A 41 -8.58 -7.94 21.93
N GLY A 42 -8.56 -9.25 21.67
CA GLY A 42 -9.68 -10.04 21.18
C GLY A 42 -9.29 -11.50 20.98
N ASP A 43 -10.20 -12.26 20.42
CA ASP A 43 -10.07 -13.68 20.12
C ASP A 43 -9.75 -13.95 18.64
N ASN A 44 -9.82 -15.21 18.22
CA ASN A 44 -9.62 -15.59 16.82
C ASN A 44 -10.71 -15.04 15.89
N GLU A 45 -11.96 -14.95 16.36
CA GLU A 45 -13.05 -14.36 15.58
C GLU A 45 -12.73 -12.90 15.24
N LEU A 46 -12.34 -12.10 16.24
CA LEU A 46 -11.96 -10.71 16.01
C LEU A 46 -10.73 -10.59 15.10
N MET A 47 -9.74 -11.49 15.22
CA MET A 47 -8.59 -11.52 14.33
C MET A 47 -9.00 -11.76 12.87
N TYR A 48 -9.93 -12.68 12.62
CA TYR A 48 -10.45 -12.97 11.27
C TYR A 48 -11.22 -11.76 10.73
N ARG A 49 -12.14 -11.19 11.53
CA ARG A 49 -12.88 -9.98 11.17
C ARG A 49 -11.96 -8.80 10.89
N ALA A 50 -10.93 -8.57 11.71
CA ALA A 50 -9.98 -7.49 11.50
C ALA A 50 -9.23 -7.62 10.17
N ASN A 51 -8.82 -8.83 9.78
CA ASN A 51 -8.19 -9.08 8.49
C ASN A 51 -9.15 -8.90 7.29
N LEU A 52 -10.41 -9.28 7.45
CA LEU A 52 -11.42 -9.23 6.39
C LEU A 52 -12.00 -7.82 6.22
N CYS A 53 -12.31 -7.13 7.31
CA CYS A 53 -13.17 -5.94 7.33
C CYS A 53 -12.38 -4.63 7.41
N CYS A 54 -11.19 -4.58 8.07
CA CYS A 54 -10.46 -3.33 8.22
C CYS A 54 -9.97 -2.77 6.88
N ARG A 55 -10.36 -1.54 6.60
CA ARG A 55 -10.02 -0.81 5.37
C ARG A 55 -8.67 -0.12 5.49
N THR A 56 -8.31 0.28 6.72
CA THR A 56 -7.11 1.09 6.99
C THR A 56 -5.99 0.33 7.69
N ALA A 57 -6.12 -0.98 7.88
CA ALA A 57 -5.04 -1.85 8.32
C ALA A 57 -4.15 -2.30 7.15
N LEU A 58 -2.84 -2.29 7.37
CA LEU A 58 -1.84 -2.89 6.46
C LEU A 58 -1.57 -4.36 6.80
N ARG A 59 -1.51 -4.67 8.10
CA ARG A 59 -1.26 -6.02 8.63
C ARG A 59 -1.87 -6.15 10.01
N ILE A 60 -2.32 -7.35 10.36
CA ILE A 60 -2.74 -7.73 11.71
C ILE A 60 -1.72 -8.73 12.25
N LEU A 61 -1.07 -8.38 13.34
CA LEU A 61 0.00 -9.15 13.95
C LEU A 61 -0.47 -9.73 15.29
N LYS A 62 -0.14 -11.01 15.55
CA LYS A 62 -0.37 -11.70 16.84
C LYS A 62 0.98 -11.85 17.55
N PRO A 63 1.36 -10.95 18.50
CA PRO A 63 2.58 -11.10 19.26
C PRO A 63 2.64 -12.44 19.97
N ILE A 64 3.79 -13.14 19.83
CA ILE A 64 4.01 -14.44 20.45
C ILE A 64 5.00 -14.38 21.61
N VAL A 65 5.98 -13.48 21.54
CA VAL A 65 6.97 -13.29 22.60
C VAL A 65 7.47 -11.86 22.65
N LYS A 66 7.82 -11.38 23.85
CA LYS A 66 8.43 -10.07 24.11
C LYS A 66 9.61 -10.27 25.06
N PHE A 67 10.77 -9.70 24.71
CA PHE A 67 11.97 -9.74 25.53
C PHE A 67 12.89 -8.55 25.20
N THR A 68 13.89 -8.30 26.04
CA THR A 68 14.96 -7.34 25.73
C THR A 68 16.17 -8.08 25.19
N ALA A 69 16.96 -7.46 24.31
CA ALA A 69 18.24 -7.96 23.86
C ALA A 69 19.19 -6.77 23.63
N ASP A 70 20.38 -6.82 24.22
CA ASP A 70 21.37 -5.76 24.12
C ASP A 70 22.44 -6.06 23.05
N SER A 71 22.31 -7.19 22.37
CA SER A 71 23.18 -7.58 21.26
C SER A 71 22.52 -8.57 20.33
N THR A 72 23.08 -8.70 19.13
CA THR A 72 22.64 -9.69 18.14
C THR A 72 22.88 -11.13 18.57
N ASP A 73 23.88 -11.38 19.43
CA ASP A 73 24.15 -12.72 19.98
C ASP A 73 23.10 -13.06 21.04
N GLU A 74 22.74 -12.11 21.90
CA GLU A 74 21.67 -12.29 22.87
C GLU A 74 20.31 -12.51 22.20
N LEU A 75 20.04 -11.74 21.12
CA LEU A 75 18.85 -11.96 20.29
C LEU A 75 18.79 -13.38 19.75
N TYR A 76 19.90 -13.87 19.18
CA TYR A 76 20.00 -15.23 18.66
C TYR A 76 19.77 -16.29 19.75
N ASP A 77 20.45 -16.16 20.90
CA ASP A 77 20.32 -17.12 22.00
C ASP A 77 18.86 -17.18 22.49
N LYS A 78 18.22 -16.02 22.70
CA LYS A 78 16.82 -15.96 23.14
C LYS A 78 15.85 -16.54 22.11
N VAL A 79 16.06 -16.27 20.83
CA VAL A 79 15.24 -16.83 19.74
C VAL A 79 15.41 -18.35 19.64
N ARG A 80 16.64 -18.88 19.79
CA ARG A 80 16.91 -20.30 19.76
C ARG A 80 16.26 -21.05 20.93
N ASP A 81 16.18 -20.41 22.09
CA ASP A 81 15.61 -21.02 23.31
C ASP A 81 14.07 -21.01 23.33
N LEU A 82 13.39 -20.36 22.36
CA LEU A 82 11.93 -20.37 22.25
C LEU A 82 11.41 -21.75 21.80
N ASP A 83 10.23 -22.10 22.28
CA ASP A 83 9.52 -23.31 21.86
C ASP A 83 8.74 -23.06 20.56
N TRP A 84 9.44 -23.23 19.43
CA TRP A 84 8.91 -22.97 18.10
C TRP A 84 7.90 -24.01 17.63
N GLU A 85 7.86 -25.20 18.24
CA GLU A 85 6.93 -26.28 17.92
C GLU A 85 5.46 -25.91 18.16
N GLN A 86 5.21 -24.89 18.98
CA GLN A 86 3.86 -24.31 19.15
C GLN A 86 3.34 -23.60 17.90
N PHE A 87 4.22 -23.17 17.00
CA PHE A 87 3.89 -22.33 15.87
C PHE A 87 4.19 -22.98 14.51
N MET A 88 5.15 -23.89 14.46
CA MET A 88 5.62 -24.49 13.21
C MET A 88 6.31 -25.83 13.45
N THR A 89 6.38 -26.63 12.41
CA THR A 89 7.12 -27.90 12.40
C THR A 89 8.41 -27.77 11.61
N VAL A 90 9.28 -28.78 11.68
CA VAL A 90 10.50 -28.85 10.88
C VAL A 90 10.24 -28.89 9.37
N ASP A 91 9.07 -29.30 8.96
CA ASP A 91 8.65 -29.36 7.55
C ASP A 91 7.95 -28.08 7.06
N SER A 92 7.65 -27.15 7.98
CA SER A 92 7.06 -25.87 7.64
C SER A 92 8.03 -24.98 6.88
N THR A 93 7.49 -24.15 6.01
CA THR A 93 8.22 -23.02 5.43
C THR A 93 7.93 -21.75 6.22
N PHE A 94 8.93 -20.87 6.39
CA PHE A 94 8.72 -19.62 7.09
C PHE A 94 9.38 -18.43 6.39
N ALA A 95 8.86 -17.23 6.67
CA ALA A 95 9.42 -15.95 6.26
C ALA A 95 9.54 -15.04 7.48
N ILE A 96 10.49 -14.11 7.45
CA ILE A 96 10.70 -13.12 8.50
C ILE A 96 10.80 -11.74 7.89
N ASP A 97 9.98 -10.84 8.40
CA ASP A 97 10.03 -9.40 8.15
C ASP A 97 10.49 -8.69 9.43
N SER A 98 11.48 -7.78 9.34
CA SER A 98 12.07 -7.14 10.51
C SER A 98 12.03 -5.63 10.37
N THR A 99 11.47 -4.97 11.38
CA THR A 99 11.50 -3.51 11.53
C THR A 99 12.32 -3.15 12.76
N VAL A 100 13.34 -2.32 12.58
CA VAL A 100 14.30 -1.99 13.63
C VAL A 100 14.41 -0.48 13.79
N ASN A 101 14.25 -0.01 15.02
CA ASN A 101 14.52 1.36 15.42
C ASN A 101 15.40 1.34 16.69
N SER A 102 16.72 1.19 16.52
CA SER A 102 17.66 0.97 17.61
C SER A 102 19.04 1.51 17.26
N ALA A 103 19.75 1.97 18.25
CA ALA A 103 21.16 2.33 18.11
C ALA A 103 22.09 1.11 18.05
N GLU A 104 21.69 0.00 18.72
CA GLU A 104 22.48 -1.23 18.80
C GLU A 104 22.25 -2.14 17.58
N PHE A 105 21.03 -2.19 17.08
CA PHE A 105 20.63 -2.98 15.91
C PHE A 105 20.55 -2.05 14.69
N THR A 106 21.65 -1.95 13.93
CA THR A 106 21.77 -0.97 12.85
C THR A 106 21.19 -1.43 11.50
N HIS A 107 20.95 -2.74 11.31
CA HIS A 107 20.49 -3.29 10.04
C HIS A 107 19.37 -4.33 10.21
N SER A 108 18.20 -4.03 9.69
CA SER A 108 17.03 -4.94 9.75
C SER A 108 17.32 -6.30 9.10
N LYS A 109 17.99 -6.32 7.93
CA LYS A 109 18.38 -7.57 7.25
C LYS A 109 19.28 -8.46 8.13
N PHE A 110 20.18 -7.88 8.89
CA PHE A 110 21.05 -8.65 9.80
C PHE A 110 20.23 -9.26 10.95
N VAL A 111 19.28 -8.50 11.52
CA VAL A 111 18.33 -9.00 12.52
C VAL A 111 17.54 -10.18 11.95
N THR A 112 17.00 -10.04 10.73
CA THR A 112 16.30 -11.13 10.03
C THR A 112 17.14 -12.40 9.96
N TYR A 113 18.43 -12.30 9.58
CA TYR A 113 19.33 -13.46 9.52
C TYR A 113 19.61 -14.06 10.88
N ARG A 114 19.82 -13.26 11.91
CA ARG A 114 20.07 -13.76 13.28
C ARG A 114 18.86 -14.50 13.85
N VAL A 115 17.64 -13.96 13.65
CA VAL A 115 16.40 -14.63 14.04
C VAL A 115 16.23 -15.94 13.26
N LYS A 116 16.45 -15.90 11.95
CA LYS A 116 16.42 -17.10 11.10
C LYS A 116 17.39 -18.19 11.59
N ASP A 117 18.62 -17.80 11.92
CA ASP A 117 19.64 -18.75 12.38
C ASP A 117 19.25 -19.35 13.74
N GLY A 118 18.69 -18.54 14.66
CA GLY A 118 18.17 -19.04 15.93
C GLY A 118 17.06 -20.08 15.75
N ILE A 119 16.08 -19.81 14.88
CA ILE A 119 15.00 -20.75 14.56
C ILE A 119 15.57 -22.02 13.92
N ALA A 120 16.43 -21.88 12.92
CA ALA A 120 17.00 -23.02 12.19
C ALA A 120 17.84 -23.92 13.10
N ASP A 121 18.62 -23.33 14.00
CA ASP A 121 19.45 -24.08 14.92
C ASP A 121 18.64 -24.73 16.04
N HIS A 122 17.53 -24.11 16.51
CA HIS A 122 16.57 -24.73 17.42
C HIS A 122 16.09 -26.10 16.88
N PHE A 123 15.59 -26.12 15.65
CA PHE A 123 15.11 -27.36 15.02
C PHE A 123 16.25 -28.32 14.69
N ASN A 124 17.41 -27.80 14.28
CA ASN A 124 18.56 -28.65 13.98
C ASN A 124 19.10 -29.40 15.22
N ASP A 125 19.12 -28.74 16.38
CA ASP A 125 19.56 -29.33 17.62
C ASP A 125 18.61 -30.42 18.13
N LYS A 126 17.31 -30.29 17.91
CA LYS A 126 16.29 -31.27 18.32
C LYS A 126 16.09 -32.40 17.31
N TYR A 127 16.05 -32.07 16.02
CA TYR A 127 15.60 -32.98 14.96
C TYR A 127 16.70 -33.32 13.94
N ASN A 128 17.87 -32.69 14.01
CA ASN A 128 18.95 -32.78 13.00
C ASN A 128 18.43 -32.39 11.59
N ARG A 129 17.42 -31.49 11.52
CA ARG A 129 16.79 -30.98 10.32
C ARG A 129 16.44 -29.52 10.53
N ARG A 130 16.33 -28.75 9.44
CA ARG A 130 16.01 -27.32 9.47
C ARG A 130 14.76 -27.02 8.65
N PRO A 131 13.84 -26.17 9.14
CA PRO A 131 12.74 -25.67 8.34
C PRO A 131 13.25 -24.79 7.20
N SER A 132 12.49 -24.71 6.11
CA SER A 132 12.89 -24.00 4.90
C SER A 132 12.41 -22.55 4.90
N ILE A 133 13.24 -21.65 4.35
CA ILE A 133 12.84 -20.25 4.09
C ILE A 133 12.07 -20.18 2.77
N ARG A 134 10.94 -19.45 2.79
CA ARG A 134 10.17 -19.15 1.60
C ARG A 134 9.63 -17.71 1.70
N LEU A 135 10.15 -16.81 0.87
CA LEU A 135 9.82 -15.38 0.95
C LEU A 135 8.37 -15.07 0.62
N THR A 136 7.74 -15.84 -0.27
CA THR A 136 6.36 -15.62 -0.70
C THR A 136 5.49 -16.84 -0.40
N GLY A 137 4.37 -16.64 0.27
CA GLY A 137 3.42 -17.71 0.57
C GLY A 137 3.98 -18.78 1.52
N ALA A 138 4.85 -18.39 2.45
CA ALA A 138 5.32 -19.23 3.55
C ALA A 138 4.15 -19.76 4.40
N ASP A 139 4.37 -20.86 5.12
CA ASP A 139 3.36 -21.41 6.02
C ASP A 139 3.27 -20.59 7.30
N VAL A 140 4.40 -20.08 7.78
CA VAL A 140 4.47 -19.18 8.93
C VAL A 140 5.19 -17.89 8.52
N GLN A 141 4.53 -16.76 8.72
CA GLN A 141 5.11 -15.45 8.53
C GLN A 141 5.34 -14.80 9.88
N LEU A 142 6.57 -14.35 10.12
CA LEU A 142 7.00 -13.73 11.35
C LEU A 142 7.31 -12.25 11.12
N ASN A 143 6.85 -11.42 12.03
CA ASN A 143 7.26 -10.02 12.11
C ASN A 143 8.10 -9.82 13.37
N VAL A 144 9.32 -9.29 13.20
CA VAL A 144 10.24 -8.95 14.29
C VAL A 144 10.32 -7.45 14.40
N HIS A 145 9.87 -6.90 15.50
CA HIS A 145 9.96 -5.47 15.79
C HIS A 145 10.95 -5.23 16.93
N ILE A 146 11.95 -4.39 16.67
CA ILE A 146 12.92 -3.95 17.67
C ILE A 146 12.81 -2.42 17.83
N SER A 147 12.55 -1.99 19.07
CA SER A 147 12.61 -0.58 19.46
C SER A 147 13.58 -0.45 20.62
N ASP A 148 14.68 0.26 20.40
CA ASP A 148 15.85 0.28 21.27
C ASP A 148 16.40 -1.15 21.50
N ASN A 149 16.27 -1.71 22.68
CA ASN A 149 16.62 -3.08 23.01
C ASN A 149 15.40 -4.02 23.20
N ARG A 150 14.17 -3.50 22.95
CA ARG A 150 12.91 -4.20 23.16
C ARG A 150 12.51 -4.96 21.91
N VAL A 151 12.49 -6.26 22.01
CA VAL A 151 12.16 -7.17 20.92
C VAL A 151 10.75 -7.71 21.08
N THR A 152 9.96 -7.62 20.03
CA THR A 152 8.65 -8.28 19.91
C THR A 152 8.67 -9.17 18.67
N ILE A 153 8.39 -10.45 18.82
CA ILE A 153 8.17 -11.36 17.68
C ILE A 153 6.68 -11.66 17.60
N SER A 154 6.12 -11.53 16.41
CA SER A 154 4.71 -11.75 16.15
C SER A 154 4.50 -12.70 14.98
N LEU A 155 3.41 -13.47 15.00
CA LEU A 155 2.86 -14.10 13.80
C LEU A 155 2.13 -13.03 12.98
N ASP A 156 2.37 -12.98 11.68
CA ASP A 156 1.60 -12.16 10.75
C ASP A 156 0.38 -12.96 10.27
N SER A 157 -0.81 -12.54 10.71
CA SER A 157 -2.05 -13.22 10.35
C SER A 157 -2.52 -12.86 8.94
N SER A 158 -2.09 -11.74 8.40
CA SER A 158 -2.52 -11.24 7.09
C SER A 158 -1.81 -11.92 5.93
N GLY A 159 -0.52 -12.19 6.08
CA GLY A 159 0.31 -12.72 5.00
C GLY A 159 0.81 -11.61 4.08
N GLU A 160 0.29 -11.49 2.87
CA GLU A 160 0.53 -10.32 2.06
C GLU A 160 -0.14 -9.08 2.68
N PRO A 161 0.41 -7.85 2.45
CA PRO A 161 -0.21 -6.64 2.97
C PRO A 161 -1.69 -6.55 2.60
N LEU A 162 -2.53 -6.06 3.55
CA LEU A 162 -3.97 -5.95 3.33
C LEU A 162 -4.33 -4.92 2.26
N SER A 163 -3.41 -4.04 1.89
CA SER A 163 -3.54 -3.15 0.72
C SER A 163 -3.65 -3.92 -0.58
N LYS A 164 -3.01 -5.08 -0.70
CA LYS A 164 -3.20 -5.99 -1.84
C LYS A 164 -4.57 -6.68 -1.72
N ARG A 165 -5.64 -5.90 -2.02
CA ARG A 165 -7.03 -6.36 -1.89
C ARG A 165 -7.34 -7.57 -2.79
N GLY A 166 -6.76 -7.59 -4.01
CA GLY A 166 -7.01 -8.61 -5.02
C GLY A 166 -7.81 -8.11 -6.23
N TYR A 167 -8.52 -6.97 -6.12
CA TYR A 167 -9.29 -6.42 -7.23
C TYR A 167 -8.43 -5.73 -8.31
N ARG A 168 -7.23 -5.24 -7.96
CA ARG A 168 -6.35 -4.55 -8.89
C ARG A 168 -5.70 -5.54 -9.85
N VAL A 169 -6.12 -5.53 -11.11
CA VAL A 169 -5.57 -6.38 -12.19
C VAL A 169 -4.54 -5.67 -13.04
N GLU A 170 -4.67 -4.32 -13.16
CA GLU A 170 -3.69 -3.46 -13.85
C GLU A 170 -3.50 -2.17 -13.05
N GLN A 171 -2.37 -1.51 -13.28
CA GLN A 171 -2.07 -0.25 -12.59
C GLN A 171 -1.42 0.75 -13.55
N THR A 172 -1.64 2.03 -13.28
CA THR A 172 -0.87 3.13 -13.83
C THR A 172 0.51 3.17 -13.16
N GLU A 173 1.38 4.04 -13.61
CA GLU A 173 2.78 4.07 -13.19
C GLU A 173 2.99 4.38 -11.69
N ALA A 174 2.06 5.14 -11.05
CA ALA A 174 2.13 5.50 -9.64
C ALA A 174 0.73 5.53 -8.99
N PRO A 175 0.09 4.35 -8.80
CA PRO A 175 -1.21 4.30 -8.18
C PRO A 175 -1.11 4.62 -6.68
N ILE A 176 -2.13 5.28 -6.13
CA ILE A 176 -2.24 5.42 -4.68
C ILE A 176 -2.50 4.05 -4.04
N ASN A 177 -1.93 3.84 -2.84
CA ASN A 177 -2.17 2.62 -2.07
C ASN A 177 -3.64 2.52 -1.62
N GLU A 178 -4.23 1.34 -1.64
CA GLU A 178 -5.64 1.09 -1.34
C GLU A 178 -6.00 1.46 0.10
N VAL A 179 -5.16 1.10 1.07
CA VAL A 179 -5.34 1.45 2.50
C VAL A 179 -5.29 2.96 2.69
N LEU A 180 -4.37 3.64 2.02
CA LEU A 180 -4.28 5.10 2.08
C LEU A 180 -5.51 5.75 1.42
N ALA A 181 -5.96 5.24 0.28
CA ALA A 181 -7.15 5.75 -0.41
C ALA A 181 -8.41 5.58 0.44
N ALA A 182 -8.63 4.40 1.01
CA ALA A 182 -9.74 4.16 1.94
C ALA A 182 -9.68 5.09 3.15
N GLY A 183 -8.50 5.23 3.77
CA GLY A 183 -8.29 6.11 4.92
C GLY A 183 -8.57 7.58 4.60
N ILE A 184 -8.17 8.06 3.41
CA ILE A 184 -8.48 9.42 2.95
C ILE A 184 -9.99 9.60 2.81
N ILE A 185 -10.69 8.66 2.15
CA ILE A 185 -12.15 8.74 2.01
C ILE A 185 -12.83 8.71 3.38
N MET A 186 -12.41 7.85 4.28
CA MET A 186 -12.97 7.78 5.63
C MET A 186 -12.75 9.06 6.43
N LYS A 187 -11.61 9.75 6.24
CA LYS A 187 -11.32 11.05 6.87
C LYS A 187 -12.17 12.20 6.33
N THR A 188 -12.73 12.09 5.12
CA THR A 188 -13.69 13.08 4.62
C THR A 188 -15.01 13.04 5.36
N GLY A 189 -15.31 11.97 6.09
CA GLY A 189 -16.61 11.71 6.71
C GLY A 189 -17.62 11.07 5.76
N TRP A 190 -17.36 11.02 4.45
CA TRP A 190 -18.28 10.42 3.48
C TRP A 190 -18.43 8.91 3.68
N ARG A 191 -19.68 8.44 3.61
CA ARG A 191 -20.03 7.02 3.80
C ARG A 191 -21.05 6.52 2.75
N GLY A 192 -21.16 7.20 1.60
CA GLY A 192 -22.15 6.88 0.58
C GLY A 192 -23.46 7.65 0.74
N ASP A 193 -23.44 8.82 1.36
CA ASP A 193 -24.58 9.69 1.64
C ASP A 193 -24.78 10.80 0.59
N SER A 194 -23.93 10.84 -0.43
CA SER A 194 -23.98 11.78 -1.56
C SER A 194 -23.20 11.22 -2.75
N ASP A 195 -23.17 11.95 -3.86
CA ASP A 195 -22.30 11.65 -5.00
C ASP A 195 -20.82 11.80 -4.62
N PHE A 196 -19.98 11.00 -5.29
CA PHE A 196 -18.53 11.02 -5.12
C PHE A 196 -17.84 11.23 -6.48
N VAL A 197 -16.81 12.08 -6.52
CA VAL A 197 -16.07 12.39 -7.77
C VAL A 197 -14.56 12.26 -7.55
N ASP A 198 -13.87 11.57 -8.47
CA ASP A 198 -12.42 11.67 -8.66
C ASP A 198 -12.12 12.08 -10.11
N PRO A 199 -11.84 13.37 -10.38
CA PRO A 199 -11.63 13.87 -11.74
C PRO A 199 -10.26 13.53 -12.35
N MET A 200 -9.37 12.88 -11.61
CA MET A 200 -8.03 12.42 -12.06
C MET A 200 -7.74 11.04 -11.49
N CYS A 201 -8.65 10.08 -11.83
CA CYS A 201 -8.77 8.81 -11.14
C CYS A 201 -7.64 7.80 -11.41
N GLY A 202 -6.80 8.02 -12.43
CA GLY A 202 -5.74 7.09 -12.78
C GLY A 202 -6.24 5.66 -12.94
N SER A 203 -5.74 4.74 -12.13
CA SER A 203 -6.17 3.33 -12.12
C SER A 203 -7.49 3.05 -11.39
N GLY A 204 -8.17 4.08 -10.89
CA GLY A 204 -9.50 3.97 -10.27
C GLY A 204 -9.50 3.56 -8.79
N THR A 205 -8.39 3.72 -8.06
CA THR A 205 -8.30 3.26 -6.66
C THR A 205 -9.31 3.94 -5.76
N PHE A 206 -9.42 5.29 -5.81
CA PHE A 206 -10.43 6.02 -5.02
C PHE A 206 -11.85 5.59 -5.38
N LEU A 207 -12.13 5.32 -6.66
CA LEU A 207 -13.46 4.92 -7.11
C LEU A 207 -13.87 3.56 -6.56
N VAL A 208 -12.95 2.58 -6.58
CA VAL A 208 -13.22 1.25 -6.03
C VAL A 208 -13.37 1.32 -4.52
N GLU A 209 -12.41 1.94 -3.79
CA GLU A 209 -12.50 2.05 -2.33
C GLU A 209 -13.74 2.85 -1.88
N ALA A 210 -14.15 3.89 -2.64
CA ALA A 210 -15.39 4.60 -2.39
C ALA A 210 -16.61 3.69 -2.56
N ALA A 211 -16.67 2.89 -3.62
CA ALA A 211 -17.76 1.95 -3.83
C ALA A 211 -17.85 0.90 -2.71
N LEU A 212 -16.69 0.35 -2.27
CA LEU A 212 -16.63 -0.58 -1.14
C LEU A 212 -17.10 0.06 0.18
N ILE A 213 -16.76 1.33 0.41
CA ILE A 213 -17.22 2.07 1.60
C ILE A 213 -18.72 2.38 1.49
N ALA A 214 -19.20 2.85 0.34
CA ALA A 214 -20.60 3.19 0.12
C ALA A 214 -21.52 1.98 0.34
N ALA A 215 -21.18 0.84 -0.25
CA ALA A 215 -21.96 -0.38 -0.13
C ALA A 215 -21.63 -1.20 1.13
N ASN A 216 -20.67 -0.76 1.94
CA ASN A 216 -20.14 -1.49 3.11
C ASN A 216 -19.64 -2.90 2.79
N ILE A 217 -19.06 -3.10 1.61
CA ILE A 217 -18.45 -4.37 1.18
C ILE A 217 -17.10 -4.53 1.88
N ASN A 218 -16.84 -5.70 2.44
CA ASN A 218 -15.59 -6.00 3.14
C ASN A 218 -14.39 -6.02 2.17
N PRO A 219 -13.31 -5.26 2.41
CA PRO A 219 -12.20 -5.15 1.45
C PRO A 219 -11.39 -6.45 1.29
N GLY A 220 -11.44 -7.36 2.26
CA GLY A 220 -10.71 -8.62 2.26
C GLY A 220 -11.32 -9.73 1.40
N ILE A 221 -12.56 -9.59 0.90
CA ILE A 221 -13.26 -10.65 0.14
C ILE A 221 -12.61 -10.99 -1.21
N TYR A 222 -11.81 -10.07 -1.74
CA TYR A 222 -11.11 -10.28 -3.04
C TYR A 222 -9.78 -11.03 -2.88
N ARG A 223 -9.34 -11.29 -1.64
CA ARG A 223 -8.08 -11.97 -1.37
C ARG A 223 -8.23 -13.48 -1.54
N ASP A 224 -7.23 -14.11 -2.13
CA ASP A 224 -7.22 -15.57 -2.28
C ASP A 224 -7.12 -16.28 -0.92
N LYS A 225 -6.30 -15.73 0.00
CA LYS A 225 -6.04 -16.32 1.33
C LYS A 225 -5.41 -15.33 2.29
N PHE A 226 -5.49 -15.67 3.58
CA PHE A 226 -4.75 -15.04 4.67
C PHE A 226 -3.72 -16.02 5.25
N ALA A 227 -2.69 -15.51 5.96
CA ALA A 227 -1.68 -16.40 6.54
C ALA A 227 -2.24 -17.26 7.67
N PHE A 228 -3.18 -16.74 8.46
CA PHE A 228 -3.80 -17.47 9.57
C PHE A 228 -4.52 -18.76 9.12
N GLU A 229 -4.94 -18.88 7.86
CA GLU A 229 -5.58 -20.07 7.33
C GLU A 229 -4.67 -21.31 7.31
N LYS A 230 -3.36 -21.10 7.47
CA LYS A 230 -2.37 -22.18 7.58
C LYS A 230 -1.98 -22.53 9.01
N TRP A 231 -2.50 -21.79 9.98
CA TRP A 231 -2.14 -22.02 11.39
C TRP A 231 -2.84 -23.26 11.96
N PRO A 232 -2.19 -23.96 12.90
CA PRO A 232 -2.78 -25.18 13.49
C PRO A 232 -4.11 -24.94 14.25
N ASP A 233 -4.32 -23.70 14.74
CA ASP A 233 -5.50 -23.28 15.49
C ASP A 233 -6.57 -22.59 14.60
N PHE A 234 -6.45 -22.69 13.27
CA PHE A 234 -7.42 -22.12 12.34
C PHE A 234 -8.77 -22.83 12.44
N ASN A 235 -9.83 -22.05 12.67
CA ASN A 235 -11.20 -22.54 12.65
C ASN A 235 -11.87 -22.18 11.31
N GLN A 236 -11.92 -23.15 10.41
CA GLN A 236 -12.46 -22.96 9.08
C GLN A 236 -13.96 -22.63 9.09
N GLU A 237 -14.76 -23.31 9.90
CA GLU A 237 -16.21 -23.10 9.96
C GLU A 237 -16.56 -21.68 10.41
N LEU A 238 -15.90 -21.20 11.47
CA LEU A 238 -16.06 -19.83 11.95
C LEU A 238 -15.64 -18.80 10.90
N PHE A 239 -14.53 -19.06 10.18
CA PHE A 239 -14.09 -18.12 9.16
C PHE A 239 -15.01 -18.12 7.94
N GLU A 240 -15.57 -19.26 7.55
CA GLU A 240 -16.58 -19.37 6.48
C GLU A 240 -17.85 -18.59 6.82
N GLU A 241 -18.30 -18.66 8.06
CA GLU A 241 -19.44 -17.87 8.55
C GLU A 241 -19.15 -16.36 8.43
N ILE A 242 -18.00 -15.90 8.93
CA ILE A 242 -17.58 -14.49 8.86
C ILE A 242 -17.41 -14.02 7.41
N TYR A 243 -16.81 -14.86 6.55
CA TYR A 243 -16.52 -14.51 5.16
C TYR A 243 -17.78 -14.37 4.31
N ASN A 244 -18.82 -15.17 4.60
CA ASN A 244 -20.08 -15.16 3.87
C ASN A 244 -21.15 -14.26 4.50
N ASP A 245 -20.85 -13.59 5.61
CA ASP A 245 -21.75 -12.63 6.24
C ASP A 245 -21.76 -11.31 5.44
N ASP A 246 -22.82 -11.13 4.66
CA ASP A 246 -23.12 -9.92 3.87
C ASP A 246 -24.23 -9.05 4.51
N SER A 247 -24.67 -9.39 5.72
CA SER A 247 -25.79 -8.73 6.39
C SER A 247 -25.58 -7.25 6.66
N ALA A 248 -24.32 -6.79 6.70
CA ALA A 248 -23.95 -5.40 6.87
C ALA A 248 -23.83 -4.61 5.54
N GLU A 249 -23.93 -5.29 4.38
CA GLU A 249 -23.93 -4.62 3.09
C GLU A 249 -25.21 -3.78 2.90
N ARG A 250 -25.09 -2.72 2.13
CA ARG A 250 -26.19 -1.76 1.91
C ARG A 250 -26.25 -1.31 0.47
N GLU A 251 -27.45 -0.91 0.04
CA GLU A 251 -27.65 -0.29 -1.26
C GLU A 251 -27.07 1.12 -1.28
N PHE A 252 -26.43 1.48 -2.39
CA PHE A 252 -25.92 2.81 -2.65
C PHE A 252 -26.81 3.54 -3.63
N ALA A 253 -27.47 4.61 -3.14
CA ALA A 253 -28.49 5.35 -3.90
C ALA A 253 -27.92 6.45 -4.81
N TYR A 254 -26.65 6.80 -4.66
CA TYR A 254 -25.98 7.86 -5.40
C TYR A 254 -25.04 7.29 -6.47
N LYS A 255 -24.16 8.12 -7.04
CA LYS A 255 -23.21 7.71 -8.07
C LYS A 255 -21.78 8.10 -7.70
N ILE A 256 -20.84 7.30 -8.20
CA ILE A 256 -19.42 7.56 -8.14
C ILE A 256 -18.94 7.86 -9.56
N TYR A 257 -18.38 9.05 -9.76
CA TYR A 257 -17.90 9.48 -11.06
C TYR A 257 -16.36 9.51 -11.07
N GLY A 258 -15.77 8.88 -12.08
CA GLY A 258 -14.34 8.91 -12.32
C GLY A 258 -13.98 9.53 -13.65
N GLY A 259 -12.96 10.38 -13.67
CA GLY A 259 -12.41 10.94 -14.89
C GLY A 259 -10.89 10.88 -14.94
N ASP A 260 -10.37 10.79 -16.14
CA ASP A 260 -8.95 10.98 -16.42
C ASP A 260 -8.81 11.47 -17.87
N ILE A 261 -7.78 12.27 -18.12
CA ILE A 261 -7.48 12.75 -19.47
C ILE A 261 -6.88 11.64 -20.35
N SER A 262 -6.30 10.60 -19.74
CA SER A 262 -5.70 9.46 -20.43
C SER A 262 -6.74 8.37 -20.73
N PRO A 263 -7.00 8.05 -22.00
CA PRO A 263 -7.85 6.92 -22.36
C PRO A 263 -7.31 5.57 -21.82
N GLU A 264 -5.99 5.45 -21.69
CA GLU A 264 -5.32 4.28 -21.13
C GLU A 264 -5.64 4.13 -19.65
N ALA A 265 -5.52 5.21 -18.85
CA ALA A 265 -5.89 5.22 -17.43
C ALA A 265 -7.36 4.82 -17.23
N ILE A 266 -8.28 5.35 -18.06
CA ILE A 266 -9.71 4.98 -18.04
C ILE A 266 -9.91 3.49 -18.38
N ALA A 267 -9.15 2.95 -19.34
CA ALA A 267 -9.23 1.52 -19.68
C ALA A 267 -8.76 0.63 -18.52
N ILE A 268 -7.68 1.01 -17.82
CA ILE A 268 -7.17 0.34 -16.62
C ILE A 268 -8.20 0.44 -15.48
N ALA A 269 -8.70 1.65 -15.18
CA ALA A 269 -9.71 1.87 -14.14
C ALA A 269 -10.95 0.99 -14.37
N ARG A 270 -11.43 0.90 -15.61
CA ARG A 270 -12.58 0.05 -15.98
C ARG A 270 -12.34 -1.42 -15.68
N LYS A 271 -11.13 -1.95 -15.92
CA LYS A 271 -10.77 -3.34 -15.61
C LYS A 271 -10.77 -3.59 -14.11
N ASN A 272 -10.20 -2.67 -13.33
CA ASN A 272 -10.14 -2.76 -11.87
C ASN A 272 -11.54 -2.68 -11.23
N ILE A 273 -12.39 -1.74 -11.68
CA ILE A 273 -13.77 -1.57 -11.23
C ILE A 273 -14.59 -2.82 -11.52
N LYS A 274 -14.45 -3.36 -12.73
CA LYS A 274 -15.12 -4.62 -13.12
C LYS A 274 -14.60 -5.80 -12.30
N SER A 275 -13.29 -5.89 -12.05
CA SER A 275 -12.70 -6.92 -11.19
C SER A 275 -13.21 -6.84 -9.74
N ALA A 276 -13.47 -5.62 -9.25
CA ALA A 276 -14.09 -5.38 -7.95
C ALA A 276 -15.61 -5.66 -7.95
N GLY A 277 -16.27 -5.82 -9.11
CA GLY A 277 -17.71 -6.05 -9.21
C GLY A 277 -18.57 -4.85 -8.80
N VAL A 278 -18.04 -3.62 -8.92
CA VAL A 278 -18.72 -2.37 -8.55
C VAL A 278 -19.01 -1.47 -9.74
N ASP A 279 -19.03 -2.03 -10.94
CA ASP A 279 -19.23 -1.31 -12.20
C ASP A 279 -20.63 -0.68 -12.35
N ASN A 280 -21.61 -1.18 -11.62
CA ASN A 280 -22.95 -0.60 -11.55
C ASN A 280 -23.02 0.71 -10.72
N MET A 281 -22.07 0.93 -9.81
CA MET A 281 -21.99 2.11 -8.95
C MET A 281 -21.12 3.21 -9.54
N VAL A 282 -20.22 2.88 -10.49
CA VAL A 282 -19.18 3.78 -10.98
C VAL A 282 -19.37 4.13 -12.45
N GLU A 283 -19.36 5.42 -12.76
CA GLU A 283 -19.38 5.93 -14.12
C GLU A 283 -18.03 6.55 -14.49
N LEU A 284 -17.42 6.08 -15.59
CA LEU A 284 -16.12 6.54 -16.08
C LEU A 284 -16.24 7.40 -17.32
N GLN A 285 -15.53 8.53 -17.33
CA GLN A 285 -15.48 9.47 -18.43
C GLN A 285 -14.03 9.81 -18.77
N CYS A 286 -13.67 9.79 -20.07
CA CYS A 286 -12.36 10.26 -20.54
C CYS A 286 -12.47 11.78 -20.80
N LYS A 287 -12.08 12.60 -19.82
CA LYS A 287 -12.18 14.05 -19.89
C LYS A 287 -11.16 14.75 -19.00
N SER A 288 -10.85 16.00 -19.33
CA SER A 288 -10.01 16.85 -18.49
C SER A 288 -10.74 17.27 -17.20
N VAL A 289 -9.99 17.59 -16.15
CA VAL A 289 -10.55 18.21 -14.93
C VAL A 289 -11.33 19.50 -15.23
N THR A 290 -11.02 20.19 -16.33
CA THR A 290 -11.71 21.41 -16.76
C THR A 290 -13.08 21.18 -17.37
N ASP A 291 -13.40 19.95 -17.76
CA ASP A 291 -14.61 19.59 -18.49
C ASP A 291 -15.74 19.09 -17.56
N TRP A 292 -15.54 19.20 -16.25
CA TRP A 292 -16.53 18.85 -15.24
C TRP A 292 -17.48 20.01 -14.99
N THR A 293 -18.52 20.10 -15.80
CA THR A 293 -19.46 21.26 -15.83
C THR A 293 -20.83 20.96 -15.24
N ASP A 294 -21.29 19.70 -15.31
CA ASP A 294 -22.59 19.26 -14.85
C ASP A 294 -22.43 18.33 -13.65
N ASN A 295 -22.57 18.88 -12.45
CA ASN A 295 -22.42 18.16 -11.21
C ASN A 295 -23.73 18.19 -10.41
N ALA A 296 -23.91 17.19 -9.52
CA ALA A 296 -24.97 17.24 -8.52
C ALA A 296 -24.81 18.49 -7.62
N PRO A 297 -25.88 18.93 -6.94
CA PRO A 297 -25.84 20.15 -6.11
C PRO A 297 -24.88 20.02 -4.91
N GLU A 298 -24.61 18.81 -4.46
CA GLU A 298 -23.71 18.53 -3.33
C GLU A 298 -23.02 17.18 -3.49
N GLY A 299 -21.87 17.00 -2.86
CA GLY A 299 -21.10 15.77 -2.88
C GLY A 299 -19.68 15.93 -2.36
N VAL A 300 -18.91 14.86 -2.47
CA VAL A 300 -17.52 14.83 -2.07
C VAL A 300 -16.63 14.55 -3.28
N LEU A 301 -15.65 15.43 -3.48
CA LEU A 301 -14.59 15.22 -4.46
C LEU A 301 -13.30 14.84 -3.73
N VAL A 302 -12.68 13.74 -4.13
CA VAL A 302 -11.37 13.32 -3.63
C VAL A 302 -10.46 13.06 -4.82
N THR A 303 -9.27 13.66 -4.83
CA THR A 303 -8.35 13.44 -5.95
C THR A 303 -6.89 13.51 -5.54
N ASN A 304 -6.06 12.76 -6.28
CA ASN A 304 -4.60 12.70 -6.16
C ASN A 304 -3.98 13.18 -7.47
N PRO A 305 -3.85 14.52 -7.67
CA PRO A 305 -3.28 15.06 -8.90
C PRO A 305 -1.78 14.71 -9.03
N PRO A 306 -1.22 14.70 -10.24
CA PRO A 306 0.20 14.45 -10.43
C PRO A 306 1.05 15.51 -9.72
N TYR A 307 2.17 15.08 -9.11
CA TYR A 307 3.04 15.95 -8.31
C TYR A 307 4.14 16.66 -9.11
N GLY A 308 4.23 16.41 -10.43
CA GLY A 308 5.13 17.13 -11.33
C GLY A 308 6.52 16.52 -11.49
N GLU A 309 6.73 15.27 -11.09
CA GLU A 309 7.99 14.57 -11.34
C GLU A 309 8.25 14.34 -12.84
N ARG A 310 7.17 14.33 -13.64
CA ARG A 310 7.19 14.06 -15.09
C ARG A 310 6.60 15.18 -15.94
N LEU A 311 6.00 16.19 -15.32
CA LEU A 311 5.47 17.36 -16.00
C LEU A 311 6.43 18.54 -15.83
N ARG A 312 6.52 19.41 -16.86
CA ARG A 312 7.23 20.68 -16.72
C ARG A 312 6.59 21.52 -15.62
N PRO A 313 7.36 22.28 -14.82
CA PRO A 313 6.82 23.09 -13.72
C PRO A 313 5.68 24.02 -14.12
N GLU A 314 5.75 24.62 -15.30
CA GLU A 314 4.71 25.50 -15.85
C GLU A 314 3.39 24.77 -16.07
N ASN A 315 3.43 23.55 -16.61
CA ASN A 315 2.24 22.73 -16.87
C ASN A 315 1.58 22.29 -15.58
N ILE A 316 2.37 21.98 -14.55
CA ILE A 316 1.83 21.58 -13.26
C ILE A 316 1.12 22.73 -12.55
N ASN A 317 1.70 23.92 -12.57
CA ASN A 317 1.06 25.11 -11.98
C ASN A 317 -0.24 25.47 -12.72
N MET A 318 -0.28 25.33 -14.04
CA MET A 318 -1.50 25.49 -14.82
C MET A 318 -2.57 24.47 -14.44
N LEU A 319 -2.19 23.20 -14.23
CA LEU A 319 -3.12 22.16 -13.78
C LEU A 319 -3.77 22.53 -12.45
N TYR A 320 -2.97 22.91 -11.44
CA TYR A 320 -3.50 23.28 -10.13
C TYR A 320 -4.37 24.55 -10.17
N ARG A 321 -4.06 25.54 -11.02
CA ARG A 321 -4.94 26.68 -11.28
C ARG A 321 -6.26 26.25 -11.92
N SER A 322 -6.19 25.32 -12.87
CA SER A 322 -7.39 24.77 -13.53
C SER A 322 -8.28 24.03 -12.53
N ILE A 323 -7.69 23.20 -11.64
CA ILE A 323 -8.41 22.56 -10.54
C ILE A 323 -9.16 23.62 -9.72
N GLY A 324 -8.45 24.65 -9.24
CA GLY A 324 -9.06 25.71 -8.44
C GLY A 324 -10.17 26.48 -9.18
N THR A 325 -10.02 26.69 -10.48
CA THR A 325 -11.06 27.36 -11.31
C THR A 325 -12.28 26.47 -11.46
N THR A 326 -12.09 25.19 -11.77
CA THR A 326 -13.17 24.22 -11.94
C THR A 326 -13.97 24.06 -10.64
N LEU A 327 -13.28 23.92 -9.49
CA LEU A 327 -13.92 23.85 -8.18
C LEU A 327 -14.80 25.07 -7.91
N LYS A 328 -14.27 26.29 -8.09
CA LYS A 328 -15.00 27.54 -7.86
C LYS A 328 -16.25 27.69 -8.76
N THR A 329 -16.14 27.19 -9.98
CA THR A 329 -17.17 27.43 -10.99
C THR A 329 -18.30 26.39 -10.93
N TYR A 330 -17.94 25.12 -10.78
CA TYR A 330 -18.84 24.00 -11.04
C TYR A 330 -19.11 23.08 -9.83
N PHE A 331 -18.35 23.20 -8.73
CA PHE A 331 -18.51 22.35 -7.55
C PHE A 331 -19.04 23.12 -6.33
N LYS A 332 -19.97 24.04 -6.52
CA LYS A 332 -20.64 24.76 -5.42
C LYS A 332 -21.43 23.76 -4.57
N GLY A 333 -21.36 23.86 -3.25
CA GLY A 333 -21.99 22.92 -2.32
C GLY A 333 -21.15 21.68 -2.01
N TRP A 334 -20.01 21.50 -2.69
CA TRP A 334 -19.15 20.31 -2.55
C TRP A 334 -18.05 20.49 -1.52
N HIS A 335 -17.58 19.36 -0.98
CA HIS A 335 -16.38 19.24 -0.19
C HIS A 335 -15.27 18.61 -1.06
N ALA A 336 -14.28 19.42 -1.45
CA ALA A 336 -13.18 18.97 -2.30
C ALA A 336 -11.93 18.66 -1.48
N TRP A 337 -11.46 17.43 -1.56
CA TRP A 337 -10.30 16.93 -0.85
C TRP A 337 -9.17 16.59 -1.82
N ILE A 338 -8.03 17.23 -1.64
CA ILE A 338 -6.88 17.10 -2.54
C ILE A 338 -5.67 16.68 -1.72
N ILE A 339 -5.04 15.56 -2.10
CA ILE A 339 -3.75 15.14 -1.55
C ILE A 339 -2.62 15.67 -2.43
N GLY A 340 -1.55 16.16 -1.82
CA GLY A 340 -0.35 16.65 -2.52
C GLY A 340 0.78 16.89 -1.54
N TYR A 341 2.01 17.15 -2.01
CA TYR A 341 3.15 17.33 -1.13
C TYR A 341 3.86 18.69 -1.24
N LYS A 342 3.64 19.46 -2.32
CA LYS A 342 4.27 20.78 -2.52
C LYS A 342 3.32 21.91 -2.17
N GLU A 343 3.74 22.78 -1.22
CA GLU A 343 2.96 23.94 -0.80
C GLU A 343 2.71 24.93 -1.94
N GLU A 344 3.69 25.06 -2.87
CA GLU A 344 3.59 25.95 -4.05
C GLU A 344 2.43 25.54 -4.96
N GLN A 345 2.24 24.23 -5.18
CA GLN A 345 1.13 23.69 -5.98
C GLN A 345 -0.22 24.01 -5.35
N PHE A 346 -0.36 23.80 -4.06
CA PHE A 346 -1.57 24.16 -3.34
C PHE A 346 -1.89 25.68 -3.38
N THR A 347 -0.86 26.51 -3.42
CA THR A 347 -1.03 27.96 -3.55
C THR A 347 -1.66 28.32 -4.89
N GLU A 348 -1.31 27.60 -5.97
CA GLU A 348 -1.87 27.80 -7.31
C GLU A 348 -3.37 27.46 -7.42
N ILE A 349 -3.94 26.63 -6.55
CA ILE A 349 -5.40 26.38 -6.47
C ILE A 349 -6.15 27.70 -6.17
N GLY A 350 -5.51 28.61 -5.44
CA GLY A 350 -6.08 29.92 -5.13
C GLY A 350 -7.33 29.87 -4.25
N LEU A 351 -7.45 28.84 -3.40
CA LEU A 351 -8.48 28.63 -2.40
C LEU A 351 -7.85 28.48 -1.02
N LYS A 352 -8.57 28.88 0.02
CA LYS A 352 -8.15 28.68 1.40
C LYS A 352 -8.69 27.34 1.89
N PRO A 353 -7.83 26.40 2.32
CA PRO A 353 -8.31 25.14 2.87
C PRO A 353 -9.00 25.33 4.22
N SER A 354 -10.04 24.54 4.46
CA SER A 354 -10.72 24.42 5.76
C SER A 354 -9.92 23.52 6.72
N VAL A 355 -9.34 22.45 6.17
CA VAL A 355 -8.56 21.42 6.92
C VAL A 355 -7.25 21.14 6.20
N LYS A 356 -6.21 20.85 7.00
CA LYS A 356 -4.91 20.33 6.54
C LYS A 356 -4.54 19.13 7.42
N ILE A 357 -4.41 17.96 6.83
CA ILE A 357 -4.04 16.72 7.51
C ILE A 357 -2.71 16.23 6.95
N PRO A 358 -1.65 16.09 7.77
CA PRO A 358 -0.40 15.50 7.33
C PRO A 358 -0.57 13.99 7.11
N LEU A 359 -0.15 13.49 5.96
CA LEU A 359 -0.19 12.08 5.57
C LEU A 359 1.11 11.70 4.85
N HIS A 360 1.37 10.40 4.74
CA HIS A 360 2.48 9.88 3.95
C HIS A 360 1.95 9.07 2.77
N ASN A 361 2.47 9.35 1.58
CA ASN A 361 2.21 8.55 0.38
C ASN A 361 3.54 7.95 -0.09
N GLY A 362 3.79 6.68 0.26
CA GLY A 362 5.12 6.09 0.17
C GLY A 362 6.12 6.86 1.04
N SER A 363 7.25 7.27 0.46
CA SER A 363 8.27 8.09 1.13
C SER A 363 7.96 9.60 1.15
N LEU A 364 6.87 10.04 0.51
CA LEU A 364 6.53 11.45 0.38
C LEU A 364 5.69 11.94 1.56
N GLU A 365 6.15 13.01 2.22
CA GLU A 365 5.36 13.75 3.20
C GLU A 365 4.30 14.59 2.50
N CYS A 366 3.07 14.11 2.49
CA CYS A 366 1.93 14.73 1.84
C CYS A 366 1.06 15.50 2.83
N THR A 367 0.21 16.37 2.29
CA THR A 367 -0.87 17.01 3.02
C THR A 367 -2.18 16.76 2.29
N LEU A 368 -3.17 16.24 3.00
CA LEU A 368 -4.55 16.21 2.54
C LEU A 368 -5.23 17.52 2.93
N ARG A 369 -5.85 18.20 1.97
CA ARG A 369 -6.53 19.48 2.19
C ARG A 369 -7.98 19.42 1.77
N GLU A 370 -8.85 19.93 2.63
CA GLU A 370 -10.25 20.16 2.33
C GLU A 370 -10.47 21.59 1.86
N TYR A 371 -11.31 21.72 0.84
CA TYR A 371 -11.85 22.99 0.36
C TYR A 371 -13.38 22.89 0.34
N VAL A 372 -14.03 23.64 1.23
CA VAL A 372 -15.49 23.74 1.26
C VAL A 372 -15.92 24.75 0.19
N MET A 373 -16.69 24.28 -0.78
CA MET A 373 -17.15 25.08 -1.90
C MET A 373 -18.55 25.64 -1.60
N PHE A 374 -18.69 26.97 -1.65
CA PHE A 374 -19.94 27.68 -1.38
C PHE A 374 -20.25 28.70 -2.51
N ASP A 375 -21.48 29.12 -2.60
CA ASP A 375 -21.86 30.16 -3.55
C ASP A 375 -21.61 31.56 -2.96
N GLY A 376 -21.25 32.52 -3.80
CA GLY A 376 -21.04 33.90 -3.40
C GLY A 376 -19.69 34.18 -2.69
N LYS A 377 -19.66 35.26 -1.90
CA LYS A 377 -18.48 35.68 -1.16
C LYS A 377 -18.42 35.01 0.22
N TYR A 378 -17.23 34.75 0.71
CA TYR A 378 -17.04 34.19 2.05
C TYR A 378 -17.74 34.98 3.16
N SER A 379 -17.82 36.32 3.02
CA SER A 379 -18.54 37.19 3.97
C SER A 379 -20.04 36.91 4.00
N GLU A 380 -20.66 36.62 2.83
CA GLU A 380 -22.06 36.28 2.70
C GLU A 380 -22.34 34.90 3.28
N PHE A 381 -21.56 33.88 2.88
CA PHE A 381 -21.61 32.53 3.43
C PHE A 381 -21.49 32.52 4.97
N ARG A 382 -20.58 33.33 5.53
CA ARG A 382 -20.41 33.43 6.99
C ARG A 382 -21.60 34.14 7.67
N SER A 383 -22.20 35.14 7.02
CA SER A 383 -23.39 35.86 7.56
C SER A 383 -24.64 34.96 7.60
N GLU A 384 -24.69 33.97 6.73
CA GLU A 384 -25.74 32.94 6.69
C GLU A 384 -25.49 31.78 7.67
N GLY A 385 -24.46 31.88 8.51
CA GLY A 385 -24.09 30.87 9.51
C GLY A 385 -23.13 29.82 9.01
N GLY A 386 -22.69 29.88 7.75
CA GLY A 386 -21.72 28.96 7.16
C GLY A 386 -20.31 29.09 7.78
N SER A 387 -19.61 28.00 7.91
CA SER A 387 -18.22 27.96 8.38
C SER A 387 -17.40 27.03 7.51
N ILE A 388 -16.24 27.52 7.07
CA ILE A 388 -15.22 26.65 6.45
C ILE A 388 -14.36 25.93 7.51
N SER A 389 -14.55 26.23 8.80
CA SER A 389 -13.85 25.55 9.86
C SER A 389 -14.58 24.26 10.19
N ASN A 390 -13.93 23.10 9.97
CA ASN A 390 -14.44 21.84 10.46
C ASN A 390 -14.19 21.76 11.98
N PRO A 391 -15.24 21.81 12.84
CA PRO A 391 -15.07 21.74 14.29
C PRO A 391 -14.52 20.39 14.75
N ASP A 392 -14.70 19.31 13.97
CA ASP A 392 -14.18 17.99 14.28
C ASP A 392 -12.69 17.85 13.94
N ALA A 393 -12.21 18.54 12.89
CA ALA A 393 -10.78 18.60 12.57
C ALA A 393 -9.94 19.30 13.65
N ARG A 394 -10.53 20.16 14.49
CA ARG A 394 -9.83 20.77 15.63
C ARG A 394 -9.62 19.81 16.80
N LYS A 395 -10.34 18.69 16.83
CA LYS A 395 -10.17 17.64 17.84
C LYS A 395 -9.07 16.65 17.46
N GLU A 396 -8.64 16.63 16.20
CA GLU A 396 -7.43 15.90 15.78
C GLU A 396 -6.21 16.61 16.40
N GLN A 397 -5.98 16.34 17.67
CA GLN A 397 -4.72 16.69 18.31
C GLN A 397 -3.67 15.80 17.68
N GLY A 398 -2.58 16.42 17.16
CA GLY A 398 -1.46 15.69 16.62
C GLY A 398 -1.00 14.56 17.55
N PRO A 399 -0.20 13.61 17.07
CA PRO A 399 0.11 12.37 17.76
C PRO A 399 0.41 12.64 19.24
N LYS A 400 -0.45 12.15 20.12
CA LYS A 400 -0.22 12.22 21.57
C LYS A 400 1.16 11.67 21.79
N LYS A 401 2.05 12.44 22.45
CA LYS A 401 3.40 12.00 22.79
C LYS A 401 3.29 10.59 23.32
N VAL A 402 3.88 9.64 22.59
CA VAL A 402 3.98 8.24 23.01
C VAL A 402 4.52 8.27 24.45
N ARG A 403 3.78 7.72 25.41
CA ARG A 403 4.27 7.60 26.78
C ARG A 403 5.53 6.74 26.71
N HIS A 404 6.65 7.31 27.06
CA HIS A 404 7.90 6.57 27.21
C HIS A 404 7.70 5.61 28.38
N ILE A 405 7.50 4.33 28.08
CA ILE A 405 7.44 3.28 29.09
C ILE A 405 8.87 3.05 29.56
N SER A 406 9.13 3.03 30.86
CA SER A 406 10.46 2.70 31.39
C SER A 406 10.86 1.26 31.03
N ASP A 407 12.16 0.97 30.97
CA ASP A 407 12.63 -0.38 30.65
C ASP A 407 12.17 -1.40 31.70
N ASP A 408 12.13 -1.03 32.97
CA ASP A 408 11.60 -1.85 34.05
C ASP A 408 10.09 -2.17 33.87
N ASP A 409 9.29 -1.19 33.46
CA ASP A 409 7.87 -1.41 33.20
C ASP A 409 7.63 -2.27 31.95
N TRP A 410 8.44 -2.06 30.89
CA TRP A 410 8.42 -2.91 29.71
C TRP A 410 8.78 -4.36 30.05
N GLU A 411 9.88 -4.60 30.80
CA GLU A 411 10.25 -5.94 31.21
C GLU A 411 9.17 -6.60 32.09
N ARG A 412 8.53 -5.84 32.96
CA ARG A 412 7.42 -6.34 33.77
C ARG A 412 6.22 -6.74 32.89
N GLN A 413 5.89 -5.92 31.89
CA GLN A 413 4.85 -6.23 30.92
C GLN A 413 5.22 -7.43 30.05
N ALA A 414 6.47 -7.52 29.55
CA ALA A 414 6.96 -8.64 28.79
C ALA A 414 6.91 -9.96 29.57
N ARG A 415 7.32 -9.95 30.85
CA ARG A 415 7.21 -11.12 31.75
C ARG A 415 5.75 -11.53 31.96
N LYS A 416 4.85 -10.57 32.24
CA LYS A 416 3.41 -10.85 32.38
C LYS A 416 2.83 -11.43 31.10
N PHE A 417 3.18 -10.88 29.96
CA PHE A 417 2.78 -11.34 28.64
C PHE A 417 3.22 -12.79 28.36
N ASN A 418 4.50 -13.09 28.62
CA ASN A 418 5.09 -14.41 28.37
C ASN A 418 4.57 -15.47 29.37
N SER A 419 4.34 -15.12 30.65
CA SER A 419 3.85 -16.05 31.67
C SER A 419 2.40 -16.51 31.42
N GLY A 420 1.57 -15.65 30.82
CA GLY A 420 0.21 -16.01 30.42
C GLY A 420 0.12 -17.05 29.31
N LYS A 421 1.24 -17.29 28.60
CA LYS A 421 1.33 -18.25 27.48
C LYS A 421 2.05 -19.56 27.81
N GLY A 422 2.27 -19.86 29.09
CA GLY A 422 2.93 -21.11 29.52
C GLY A 422 4.45 -21.12 29.31
N MET A 423 5.06 -20.01 28.94
CA MET A 423 6.53 -19.87 28.87
C MET A 423 7.08 -19.68 30.28
N ALA A 424 7.62 -20.74 30.86
CA ALA A 424 8.19 -20.74 32.21
C ALA A 424 9.43 -19.86 32.30
N ASP A 425 9.51 -19.07 33.37
CA ASP A 425 10.67 -18.25 33.76
C ASP A 425 11.84 -19.18 34.18
N ASP A 426 12.66 -19.60 33.23
CA ASP A 426 13.74 -20.59 33.44
C ASP A 426 15.01 -19.93 33.99
N ARG A 427 14.89 -19.16 35.11
CA ARG A 427 16.05 -18.62 35.83
C ARG A 427 16.88 -19.69 36.60
N LYS A 428 16.50 -20.97 36.54
CA LYS A 428 17.12 -21.99 37.42
C LYS A 428 18.08 -22.98 36.76
N LYS A 429 18.43 -22.84 35.48
CA LYS A 429 19.41 -23.77 34.85
C LYS A 429 20.40 -23.06 33.94
N LYS A 430 21.29 -22.26 34.50
CA LYS A 430 22.52 -21.90 33.79
C LYS A 430 23.69 -22.73 34.30
N LYS A 431 24.07 -23.75 33.51
CA LYS A 431 25.46 -24.26 33.52
C LYS A 431 26.28 -23.32 32.63
N PRO A 432 27.48 -22.92 33.03
CA PRO A 432 28.32 -22.07 32.21
C PRO A 432 28.75 -22.82 30.94
N PHE A 433 28.45 -22.25 29.81
CA PHE A 433 28.85 -22.74 28.50
C PHE A 433 30.27 -22.31 28.22
N ASN A 434 31.12 -23.29 27.86
CA ASN A 434 32.53 -23.08 27.57
C ASN A 434 32.70 -22.52 26.14
N ARG A 435 33.28 -21.33 26.03
CA ARG A 435 33.30 -20.44 24.84
C ARG A 435 34.29 -20.84 23.74
N ASP A 436 35.09 -21.94 23.95
CA ASP A 436 36.32 -22.12 23.15
C ASP A 436 36.22 -23.02 21.91
N ASP A 437 35.14 -23.77 21.72
CA ASP A 437 35.14 -24.80 20.67
C ASP A 437 34.53 -24.44 19.31
N LYS A 438 33.89 -23.28 19.15
CA LYS A 438 33.23 -22.92 17.86
C LYS A 438 33.83 -21.75 17.06
N LYS A 439 34.99 -21.22 17.50
CA LYS A 439 35.64 -20.11 16.75
C LYS A 439 36.32 -20.50 15.43
N ARG A 440 36.37 -21.79 15.09
CA ARG A 440 37.16 -22.26 13.92
C ARG A 440 36.40 -22.50 12.62
N SER A 441 35.10 -22.44 12.59
CA SER A 441 34.33 -22.71 11.34
C SER A 441 33.66 -21.52 10.69
N PHE A 442 33.59 -20.36 11.38
CA PHE A 442 32.81 -19.21 10.93
C PHE A 442 33.59 -18.21 10.06
N ASP A 443 34.92 -18.22 10.12
CA ASP A 443 35.77 -17.22 9.43
C ASP A 443 36.09 -17.55 7.95
N ARG A 444 35.66 -18.68 7.42
CA ARG A 444 36.05 -19.09 6.06
C ARG A 444 35.02 -18.80 4.96
N ASP A 445 33.75 -18.65 5.29
CA ASP A 445 32.70 -18.41 4.30
C ASP A 445 32.26 -16.95 4.18
N PHE A 446 32.69 -16.11 5.14
CA PHE A 446 32.33 -14.69 5.19
C PHE A 446 33.17 -13.80 4.24
N ASP A 447 34.36 -14.24 3.86
CA ASP A 447 35.33 -13.41 3.13
C ASP A 447 35.20 -13.47 1.59
N ARG A 448 34.28 -14.27 1.03
CA ARG A 448 34.11 -14.40 -0.42
C ARG A 448 32.96 -13.59 -1.05
N GLY A 449 32.14 -12.92 -0.26
CA GLY A 449 30.94 -12.23 -0.74
C GLY A 449 30.96 -10.70 -0.70
N PHE A 450 31.92 -10.06 -0.04
CA PHE A 450 31.80 -8.63 0.32
C PHE A 450 32.85 -7.67 -0.25
N ASN A 451 33.63 -8.09 -1.25
CA ASN A 451 34.61 -7.18 -1.87
C ASN A 451 34.10 -6.55 -3.16
N ASN A 452 32.94 -5.93 -3.19
CA ASN A 452 32.63 -4.91 -4.20
C ASN A 452 31.34 -4.13 -3.86
N ALA A 453 31.37 -3.32 -2.83
CA ALA A 453 30.52 -2.13 -2.74
C ALA A 453 30.91 -1.31 -1.51
N SER A 454 32.01 -0.62 -1.59
CA SER A 454 32.29 0.43 -0.61
C SER A 454 31.97 1.78 -1.22
N ARG A 455 31.14 2.49 -0.54
CA ARG A 455 31.04 3.93 -0.26
C ARG A 455 29.68 4.56 -0.50
N ASN A 456 29.12 4.97 0.64
CA ASN A 456 28.24 6.11 0.83
C ASN A 456 26.83 6.04 0.23
N ARG A 457 25.88 5.62 1.07
CA ARG A 457 24.60 6.33 1.18
C ARG A 457 23.97 5.98 2.53
N TYR A 458 23.44 7.00 3.18
CA TYR A 458 22.54 6.85 4.31
C TYR A 458 21.35 6.03 3.83
N ASP A 459 21.29 4.77 4.24
CA ASP A 459 20.13 3.94 4.04
C ASP A 459 19.03 4.46 4.97
N ARG A 460 18.09 5.20 4.38
CA ARG A 460 16.77 5.33 4.99
C ARG A 460 16.12 3.98 4.81
N GLU A 461 15.68 3.39 5.90
CA GLU A 461 14.86 2.19 5.89
C GLU A 461 13.55 2.51 5.18
N ASP A 462 13.49 2.17 3.91
CA ASP A 462 12.24 2.10 3.19
C ASP A 462 11.62 0.76 3.50
N ASP A 463 10.41 0.78 4.01
CA ASP A 463 9.56 -0.40 4.12
C ASP A 463 9.40 -0.97 2.70
N GLU A 464 10.18 -2.00 2.35
CA GLU A 464 10.20 -2.66 1.04
C GLU A 464 8.85 -3.33 0.67
N ASP A 465 7.84 -3.22 1.50
CA ASP A 465 6.47 -3.63 1.18
C ASP A 465 5.74 -2.64 0.24
N PHE A 466 6.38 -1.54 -0.15
CA PHE A 466 5.87 -0.55 -1.11
C PHE A 466 6.66 -0.57 -2.43
N ASP A 467 6.95 -1.77 -2.93
CA ASP A 467 7.58 -1.97 -4.22
C ASP A 467 6.71 -1.45 -5.34
N ASN A 468 6.96 -0.20 -5.73
CA ASN A 468 6.77 0.25 -7.10
C ASN A 468 7.40 1.63 -7.36
N PHE A 469 8.33 2.10 -6.50
CA PHE A 469 9.06 3.34 -6.78
C PHE A 469 10.57 3.10 -6.76
N ARG A 470 11.18 2.83 -7.93
CA ARG A 470 12.61 3.01 -8.14
C ARG A 470 12.83 4.40 -8.71
N PRO A 471 13.55 5.31 -8.05
CA PRO A 471 14.01 6.54 -8.69
C PRO A 471 15.08 6.17 -9.73
N MET A 472 14.91 6.65 -10.97
CA MET A 472 15.94 6.63 -12.00
C MET A 472 17.16 7.44 -11.52
N ARG A 473 18.34 6.91 -11.76
CA ARG A 473 19.61 7.59 -11.54
C ARG A 473 19.68 8.82 -12.46
N ASP A 474 19.82 9.98 -11.85
CA ASP A 474 20.27 11.18 -12.56
C ASP A 474 21.77 11.09 -12.83
N ASP A 475 22.13 10.88 -14.08
CA ASP A 475 23.43 11.23 -14.64
C ASP A 475 23.40 12.73 -14.93
N ASN A 476 23.94 13.53 -14.03
CA ASN A 476 24.11 14.96 -14.28
C ASN A 476 25.59 15.34 -14.32
N PRO A 477 26.08 15.90 -15.43
CA PRO A 477 27.43 16.44 -15.50
C PRO A 477 27.50 17.86 -14.93
N ARG A 478 28.41 18.04 -14.03
CA ARG A 478 29.11 19.24 -13.52
C ARG A 478 28.66 20.61 -14.04
N GLY A 479 28.29 21.49 -13.13
CA GLY A 479 28.21 22.93 -13.34
C GLY A 479 28.12 23.72 -12.03
N GLY A 480 29.22 24.37 -11.69
CA GLY A 480 29.46 25.66 -10.99
C GLY A 480 28.53 26.14 -9.88
N ARG A 481 29.06 26.23 -8.67
CA ARG A 481 28.54 27.08 -7.59
C ARG A 481 28.90 28.55 -7.85
N PRO A 482 28.04 29.52 -7.52
CA PRO A 482 28.45 30.88 -7.19
C PRO A 482 28.52 31.04 -5.66
N SER A 483 29.69 31.46 -5.19
CA SER A 483 29.93 31.94 -3.83
C SER A 483 29.51 33.40 -3.73
N PHE A 484 28.87 33.78 -2.62
CA PHE A 484 28.74 35.17 -2.21
C PHE A 484 29.85 35.51 -1.20
N ASP A 485 30.68 36.47 -1.60
CA ASP A 485 31.71 37.09 -0.81
C ASP A 485 31.15 38.11 0.20
N ASN A 486 31.71 38.15 1.36
CA ASN A 486 31.75 39.35 2.19
C ASN A 486 33.16 39.61 2.71
N ASN A 487 33.72 40.58 2.05
CA ASN A 487 34.79 41.54 2.24
C ASN A 487 35.39 41.70 3.64
N ARG A 488 36.74 41.59 3.74
CA ARG A 488 37.67 42.58 4.29
C ARG A 488 39.14 42.18 4.17
N GLY A 489 39.84 42.91 3.33
CA GLY A 489 41.09 43.64 3.55
C GLY A 489 42.40 42.88 3.85
N GLY A 490 43.40 43.10 3.01
CA GLY A 490 44.80 42.96 3.37
C GLY A 490 45.76 42.55 2.27
N ASP A 491 46.40 43.58 1.68
CA ASP A 491 47.51 43.49 0.73
C ASP A 491 48.64 42.48 1.06
N ARG A 492 49.20 41.83 0.06
CA ARG A 492 50.61 41.87 -0.30
C ARG A 492 50.95 41.02 -1.53
N LYS A 493 51.61 41.70 -2.48
CA LYS A 493 52.29 41.21 -3.65
C LYS A 493 53.35 40.15 -3.32
N PHE A 494 53.58 39.20 -4.23
CA PHE A 494 54.88 38.94 -4.87
C PHE A 494 54.79 37.97 -6.07
N ASP A 495 55.62 38.29 -7.03
CA ASP A 495 55.83 37.93 -8.41
C ASP A 495 56.50 36.57 -8.68
N ARG A 496 56.46 36.20 -9.97
CA ARG A 496 57.32 35.26 -10.76
C ARG A 496 56.84 33.81 -10.79
N GLY A 497 56.51 33.23 -11.91
CA GLY A 497 57.19 33.24 -13.26
C GLY A 497 57.69 31.82 -13.54
N GLY A 498 57.33 31.22 -14.66
CA GLY A 498 58.02 30.05 -15.14
C GLY A 498 57.23 29.11 -16.06
N ASP A 499 57.27 29.40 -17.32
CA ASP A 499 56.96 28.50 -18.43
C ASP A 499 57.71 27.17 -18.37
N ARG A 500 57.08 26.08 -18.85
CA ARG A 500 57.71 25.10 -19.74
C ARG A 500 56.68 24.17 -20.38
N LYS A 501 56.60 24.29 -21.71
CA LYS A 501 56.13 23.29 -22.68
C LYS A 501 57.00 22.04 -22.62
N PHE A 502 56.39 20.86 -22.83
CA PHE A 502 57.01 19.82 -23.67
C PHE A 502 55.96 18.92 -24.31
N ASP A 503 56.19 18.74 -25.60
CA ASP A 503 55.49 17.97 -26.62
C ASP A 503 55.89 16.48 -26.65
N ARG A 504 55.15 15.72 -27.49
CA ARG A 504 55.41 14.39 -28.10
C ARG A 504 54.77 13.22 -27.33
N GLY A 505 53.92 12.43 -27.92
CA GLY A 505 53.86 11.86 -29.29
C GLY A 505 54.14 10.36 -29.16
N GLY A 506 53.29 9.51 -29.69
CA GLY A 506 53.59 8.10 -29.84
C GLY A 506 52.43 7.16 -30.06
N ASP A 507 52.04 6.99 -31.30
CA ASP A 507 51.22 5.87 -31.81
C ASP A 507 51.82 4.51 -31.50
N ARG A 508 51.02 3.50 -31.25
CA ARG A 508 51.23 2.11 -31.67
C ARG A 508 49.91 1.33 -31.75
N LYS A 509 49.55 1.04 -33.02
CA LYS A 509 48.66 -0.08 -33.40
C LYS A 509 49.29 -1.41 -33.05
N PHE A 510 48.51 -2.38 -32.67
CA PHE A 510 48.73 -3.79 -33.00
C PHE A 510 47.42 -4.52 -33.23
N ASP A 511 47.34 -5.04 -34.45
CA ASP A 511 46.37 -6.00 -35.00
C ASP A 511 46.68 -7.42 -34.55
N ARG A 512 45.67 -8.26 -34.57
CA ARG A 512 45.53 -9.70 -34.90
C ARG A 512 44.50 -10.32 -33.97
N GLY A 513 43.40 -10.87 -34.43
CA GLY A 513 43.13 -11.78 -35.54
C GLY A 513 42.91 -13.18 -34.96
N GLY A 514 41.75 -13.75 -35.16
CA GLY A 514 41.50 -15.15 -34.79
C GLY A 514 40.05 -15.59 -34.95
N ASP A 515 39.69 -15.91 -36.18
CA ASP A 515 38.46 -16.63 -36.56
C ASP A 515 38.38 -18.00 -35.90
N ARG A 516 37.17 -18.43 -35.52
CA ARG A 516 36.72 -19.80 -35.68
C ARG A 516 35.19 -19.87 -35.89
N LYS A 517 34.85 -20.14 -37.17
CA LYS A 517 33.54 -20.69 -37.60
C LYS A 517 33.33 -22.06 -37.01
N PHE A 518 32.12 -22.38 -36.70
CA PHE A 518 31.54 -23.72 -36.92
C PHE A 518 30.11 -23.58 -37.41
N ASP A 519 29.95 -24.05 -38.64
CA ASP A 519 28.71 -24.32 -39.40
C ASP A 519 28.01 -25.59 -38.92
N ARG A 520 26.71 -25.62 -39.12
CA ARG A 520 25.81 -26.68 -39.63
C ARG A 520 24.43 -26.40 -39.06
N GLY A 521 23.39 -26.11 -39.83
CA GLY A 521 22.96 -26.61 -41.15
C GLY A 521 21.70 -27.40 -40.92
N GLY A 522 20.58 -26.98 -41.47
CA GLY A 522 19.34 -27.75 -41.43
C GLY A 522 18.14 -27.00 -42.03
N ASP A 523 18.15 -26.81 -43.32
CA ASP A 523 17.01 -26.42 -44.17
C ASP A 523 15.84 -27.42 -44.04
N ARG A 524 14.61 -26.95 -44.01
CA ARG A 524 13.48 -27.55 -44.73
C ARG A 524 12.49 -26.46 -45.17
N LYS A 525 12.58 -26.12 -46.43
CA LYS A 525 11.50 -25.53 -47.25
C LYS A 525 10.34 -26.50 -47.37
N PHE A 526 9.13 -26.00 -47.33
CA PHE A 526 8.07 -26.47 -48.23
C PHE A 526 7.24 -25.31 -48.75
N ASP A 527 7.13 -25.29 -50.04
CA ASP A 527 6.58 -24.34 -50.97
C ASP A 527 5.11 -24.64 -51.32
N ARG A 528 4.49 -23.62 -51.95
CA ARG A 528 3.30 -23.66 -52.83
C ARG A 528 1.95 -23.64 -52.17
N GLY A 529 1.07 -22.72 -52.50
CA GLY A 529 0.84 -21.93 -53.71
C GLY A 529 -0.66 -22.01 -54.01
N GLY A 530 -1.27 -20.94 -54.41
CA GLY A 530 -2.64 -21.03 -54.89
C GLY A 530 -3.38 -19.69 -54.94
N ASP A 531 -3.05 -18.91 -55.98
CA ASP A 531 -3.88 -17.82 -56.51
C ASP A 531 -5.25 -18.35 -56.98
N ARG A 532 -6.31 -17.60 -56.69
CA ARG A 532 -7.44 -17.44 -57.64
C ARG A 532 -8.07 -16.05 -57.48
N LYS A 533 -7.84 -15.21 -58.48
CA LYS A 533 -8.69 -14.09 -58.94
C LYS A 533 -9.97 -14.63 -59.54
N PHE A 534 -11.06 -13.92 -59.40
CA PHE A 534 -12.11 -13.61 -60.42
C PHE A 534 -13.04 -12.57 -59.77
N ASP A 535 -13.08 -11.44 -60.24
CA ASP A 535 -13.63 -10.65 -61.37
C ASP A 535 -15.11 -10.33 -61.23
N ARG A 536 -15.35 -9.01 -61.16
CA ARG A 536 -16.40 -8.14 -61.77
C ARG A 536 -17.87 -8.51 -61.78
N GLY A 537 -18.63 -7.54 -61.33
CA GLY A 537 -19.79 -7.11 -62.12
C GLY A 537 -20.99 -6.66 -61.34
N GLY A 538 -21.30 -5.36 -61.44
CA GLY A 538 -22.55 -4.93 -61.92
C GLY A 538 -23.45 -4.08 -61.00
N ASP A 539 -23.46 -2.81 -61.29
CA ASP A 539 -24.45 -1.78 -60.97
C ASP A 539 -25.88 -2.23 -60.79
N ARG A 540 -26.61 -1.60 -59.87
CA ARG A 540 -27.78 -0.75 -60.19
C ARG A 540 -28.45 -0.12 -58.99
N ASP A 541 -28.58 1.16 -59.13
CA ASP A 541 -29.46 2.14 -58.49
C ASP A 541 -30.84 1.65 -58.02
N ARG A 542 -31.24 2.15 -56.84
CA ARG A 542 -32.57 2.73 -56.63
C ARG A 542 -32.67 3.36 -55.23
N GLN A 543 -32.70 4.69 -55.23
CA GLN A 543 -33.39 5.53 -54.22
C GLN A 543 -34.78 5.86 -54.85
N PRO A 544 -35.65 6.61 -54.12
CA PRO A 544 -36.17 6.59 -52.74
C PRO A 544 -37.71 6.63 -52.71
N GLU A 545 -38.34 6.41 -51.57
CA GLU A 545 -39.66 7.02 -51.35
C GLU A 545 -39.87 7.43 -49.87
N LYS A 546 -40.11 8.70 -49.69
CA LYS A 546 -40.65 9.34 -48.47
C LYS A 546 -42.15 9.06 -48.39
N LYS A 547 -42.63 8.63 -47.21
CA LYS A 547 -44.02 8.85 -46.78
C LYS A 547 -44.09 9.12 -45.31
N GLY A 548 -44.45 10.29 -44.94
CA GLY A 548 -45.61 10.84 -44.31
C GLY A 548 -45.80 10.48 -42.84
N TYR A 549 -45.50 11.45 -41.99
CA TYR A 549 -45.82 11.49 -40.56
C TYR A 549 -47.32 11.79 -40.38
N ASN A 550 -47.99 10.99 -39.50
CA ASN A 550 -49.28 11.37 -38.96
C ASN A 550 -49.41 10.91 -37.49
N PRO A 551 -49.61 11.83 -36.50
CA PRO A 551 -49.70 11.47 -35.11
C PRO A 551 -51.15 11.39 -34.66
N ALA A 552 -51.65 10.25 -34.28
CA ALA A 552 -52.75 10.10 -33.33
C ALA A 552 -53.04 8.62 -33.02
N ASN A 553 -53.16 8.32 -31.72
CA ASN A 553 -53.75 7.13 -31.12
C ASN A 553 -52.96 5.83 -31.18
N SER A 554 -52.35 5.48 -29.99
CA SER A 554 -52.68 4.18 -29.39
C SER A 554 -52.08 4.09 -27.99
N ARG A 555 -52.92 3.77 -27.05
CA ARG A 555 -52.57 3.29 -25.71
C ARG A 555 -51.75 2.00 -25.87
N GLY A 556 -50.49 2.03 -25.51
CA GLY A 556 -49.64 0.83 -25.38
C GLY A 556 -50.00 0.06 -24.13
N PRO A 557 -49.81 -1.29 -24.10
CA PRO A 557 -50.10 -2.12 -22.97
C PRO A 557 -49.11 -1.83 -21.83
N ARG A 558 -49.61 -1.82 -20.58
CA ARG A 558 -48.81 -1.79 -19.35
C ARG A 558 -47.88 -3.00 -19.33
N LEU A 559 -46.61 -2.76 -19.29
CA LEU A 559 -45.62 -3.79 -18.93
C LEU A 559 -45.82 -4.15 -17.46
N PRO A 560 -45.74 -5.42 -17.07
CA PRO A 560 -45.78 -5.82 -15.67
C PRO A 560 -44.55 -5.27 -14.96
N GLU A 561 -44.75 -4.81 -13.73
CA GLU A 561 -43.68 -4.47 -12.78
C GLU A 561 -42.74 -5.66 -12.66
N SER A 562 -41.58 -5.59 -13.30
CA SER A 562 -40.51 -6.53 -13.06
C SER A 562 -39.91 -6.16 -11.71
N SER A 563 -40.18 -6.97 -10.69
CA SER A 563 -39.33 -7.06 -9.52
C SER A 563 -37.91 -7.37 -10.03
N ALA A 564 -37.12 -6.33 -10.20
CA ALA A 564 -35.70 -6.49 -10.42
C ALA A 564 -35.11 -7.05 -9.12
N THR A 565 -34.96 -8.35 -9.07
CA THR A 565 -34.09 -8.99 -8.09
C THR A 565 -32.69 -8.47 -8.38
N VAL A 566 -32.23 -7.53 -7.58
CA VAL A 566 -30.84 -7.05 -7.63
C VAL A 566 -30.00 -8.25 -7.24
N ILE A 567 -29.37 -8.90 -8.21
CA ILE A 567 -28.40 -9.96 -7.97
C ILE A 567 -27.16 -9.25 -7.42
N ASN A 568 -26.92 -9.39 -6.12
CA ASN A 568 -25.70 -8.90 -5.49
C ASN A 568 -24.50 -9.64 -6.11
N PRO A 569 -23.56 -8.97 -6.79
CA PRO A 569 -22.48 -9.63 -7.51
C PRO A 569 -21.54 -10.44 -6.61
N VAL A 570 -21.60 -10.24 -5.29
CA VAL A 570 -20.78 -10.96 -4.29
C VAL A 570 -21.20 -12.44 -4.18
N HIS A 571 -22.47 -12.79 -4.40
CA HIS A 571 -22.95 -14.16 -4.32
C HIS A 571 -22.37 -15.13 -5.37
N MET A 572 -21.61 -14.66 -6.36
CA MET A 572 -20.98 -15.51 -7.37
C MET A 572 -19.53 -15.91 -7.07
N ARG A 573 -18.95 -15.47 -5.96
CA ARG A 573 -17.52 -15.74 -5.65
C ARG A 573 -17.36 -16.78 -4.54
N GLN A 574 -17.59 -18.05 -4.87
CA GLN A 574 -17.00 -19.11 -4.05
C GLN A 574 -15.48 -19.01 -4.10
N ARG A 575 -14.81 -18.98 -2.95
CA ARG A 575 -13.35 -19.05 -2.88
C ARG A 575 -12.86 -20.28 -3.65
N LYS A 576 -11.97 -20.07 -4.62
CA LYS A 576 -11.34 -21.18 -5.34
C LYS A 576 -10.53 -22.01 -4.33
N GLY A 577 -10.99 -23.23 -4.05
CA GLY A 577 -10.27 -24.17 -3.19
C GLY A 577 -11.11 -24.79 -2.07
N TRP A 578 -12.27 -24.23 -1.74
CA TRP A 578 -13.16 -24.84 -0.73
C TRP A 578 -14.01 -25.93 -1.41
N LYS A 579 -13.65 -27.18 -1.17
CA LYS A 579 -14.49 -28.33 -1.52
C LYS A 579 -15.46 -28.54 -0.37
N LYS A 580 -16.77 -28.53 -0.61
CA LYS A 580 -17.72 -29.19 0.29
C LYS A 580 -17.28 -30.63 0.42
N ASN A 581 -16.98 -31.07 1.63
CA ASN A 581 -16.97 -32.50 1.94
C ASN A 581 -18.44 -32.93 1.85
N GLU A 582 -18.84 -33.43 0.69
CA GLU A 582 -20.03 -34.28 0.60
C GLU A 582 -19.63 -35.57 1.31
N GLU A 583 -20.08 -35.75 2.54
CA GLU A 583 -20.08 -37.02 3.21
C GLU A 583 -21.09 -37.88 2.45
N ASP A 584 -20.58 -38.95 1.84
CA ASP A 584 -21.35 -40.04 1.33
C ASP A 584 -22.17 -40.70 2.45
N ASP A 585 -23.50 -40.66 2.33
CA ASP A 585 -24.42 -41.60 2.96
C ASP A 585 -24.54 -42.87 2.10
#